data_e89cce8610a06febf5412d2f8b2ae4c2
#
_entry.id   e89cce8610a06febf5412d2f8b2ae4c2
#
_cell.length_a   1.000
_cell.length_b   1.000
_cell.length_c   1.000
_cell.angle_alpha   90.00
_cell.angle_beta   90.00
_cell.angle_gamma   90.00
#
_symmetry.space_group_name_H-M   'P 1'
#
loop_
_entity.id
_entity.type
_entity.pdbx_description
1 polymer ?
#
loop_
_entity_poly.entity_id
_entity_poly.type
_entity_poly.pdbx_seq_one_letter_code
_entity_poly.pdbx_strand_id
1 'polypeptide(L)'
;MTLHENVRAQLLQSLQQPTDNEIDQLNNAFRLLAKWRSILISNTIIASHETHVLQGPMQGLEYVANASEGCLAARLIGCYEQPLLPFVEEAIHKDYVNVVNIGCADGYYAVGMARRMPKTKMWAYDINPAAQEACRQLA
;
A
#
# COMPACT_ATOMS: atom_id res chain seq x y z
N MET A 1 3.92 -1.22 -25.28
CA MET A 1 4.35 0.08 -24.71
C MET A 1 4.86 -0.20 -23.32
N THR A 2 6.09 0.16 -23.02
CA THR A 2 6.71 -0.02 -21.71
C THR A 2 6.14 0.97 -20.69
N LEU A 3 6.36 0.72 -19.40
CA LEU A 3 5.98 1.67 -18.32
C LEU A 3 6.56 3.08 -18.59
N HIS A 4 7.83 3.15 -19.03
CA HIS A 4 8.52 4.41 -19.29
C HIS A 4 7.91 5.17 -20.47
N GLU A 5 7.61 4.49 -21.55
CA GLU A 5 6.97 5.08 -22.74
C GLU A 5 5.58 5.62 -22.41
N ASN A 6 4.79 4.86 -21.62
CA ASN A 6 3.46 5.27 -21.18
C ASN A 6 3.51 6.53 -20.32
N VAL A 7 4.34 6.54 -19.28
CA VAL A 7 4.49 7.69 -18.39
C VAL A 7 4.99 8.93 -19.14
N ARG A 8 5.96 8.74 -20.05
CA ARG A 8 6.45 9.84 -20.90
C ARG A 8 5.35 10.42 -21.78
N ALA A 9 4.56 9.56 -22.42
CA ALA A 9 3.45 10.01 -23.27
C ALA A 9 2.40 10.80 -22.49
N GLN A 10 1.98 10.28 -21.32
CA GLN A 10 1.02 10.97 -20.45
C GLN A 10 1.56 12.31 -19.93
N LEU A 11 2.84 12.38 -19.58
CA LEU A 11 3.47 13.60 -19.12
C LEU A 11 3.49 14.67 -20.22
N LEU A 12 3.92 14.31 -21.42
CA LEU A 12 3.95 15.22 -22.57
C LEU A 12 2.54 15.71 -22.92
N GLN A 13 1.56 14.81 -22.94
CA GLN A 13 0.17 15.15 -23.20
C GLN A 13 -0.38 16.15 -22.15
N SER A 14 -0.12 15.89 -20.86
CA SER A 14 -0.57 16.75 -19.76
C SER A 14 0.05 18.14 -19.84
N LEU A 15 1.36 18.24 -20.13
CA LEU A 15 2.08 19.51 -20.18
C LEU A 15 1.76 20.34 -21.45
N GLN A 16 1.30 19.71 -22.52
CA GLN A 16 0.91 20.39 -23.77
C GLN A 16 -0.55 20.89 -23.75
N GLN A 17 -1.37 20.45 -22.81
CA GLN A 17 -2.76 20.92 -22.72
C GLN A 17 -2.80 22.37 -22.20
N PRO A 18 -3.54 23.25 -22.86
CA PRO A 18 -3.80 24.58 -22.31
C PRO A 18 -4.46 24.48 -20.95
N THR A 19 -4.02 25.31 -20.00
CA THR A 19 -4.58 25.33 -18.65
C THR A 19 -4.57 26.75 -18.10
N ASP A 20 -5.61 27.09 -17.36
CA ASP A 20 -5.68 28.33 -16.58
C ASP A 20 -5.03 28.16 -15.18
N ASN A 21 -4.61 26.94 -14.83
CA ASN A 21 -3.99 26.62 -13.56
C ASN A 21 -2.69 25.80 -13.76
N GLU A 22 -1.59 26.50 -13.97
CA GLU A 22 -0.26 25.90 -14.13
C GLU A 22 0.19 25.11 -12.89
N ILE A 23 -0.23 25.52 -11.68
CA ILE A 23 0.13 24.85 -10.43
C ILE A 23 -0.48 23.45 -10.40
N ASP A 24 -1.76 23.32 -10.77
CA ASP A 24 -2.41 22.00 -10.82
C ASP A 24 -1.80 21.11 -11.90
N GLN A 25 -1.43 21.67 -13.05
CA GLN A 25 -0.76 20.94 -14.10
C GLN A 25 0.58 20.38 -13.62
N LEU A 26 1.39 21.19 -12.96
CA LEU A 26 2.69 20.75 -12.38
C LEU A 26 2.50 19.75 -11.25
N ASN A 27 1.50 19.93 -10.37
CA ASN A 27 1.18 18.97 -9.33
C ASN A 27 0.77 17.61 -9.90
N ASN A 28 0.01 17.58 -10.99
CA ASN A 28 -0.39 16.34 -11.65
C ASN A 28 0.80 15.65 -12.32
N ALA A 29 1.68 16.41 -12.97
CA ALA A 29 2.92 15.90 -13.52
C ALA A 29 3.83 15.30 -12.43
N PHE A 30 3.97 15.98 -11.30
CA PHE A 30 4.73 15.49 -10.15
C PHE A 30 4.14 14.19 -9.58
N ARG A 31 2.81 14.12 -9.39
CA ARG A 31 2.13 12.89 -8.93
C ARG A 31 2.37 11.71 -9.87
N LEU A 32 2.32 11.95 -11.19
CA LEU A 32 2.59 10.92 -12.20
C LEU A 32 4.01 10.39 -12.08
N LEU A 33 5.00 11.27 -11.96
CA LEU A 33 6.41 10.91 -11.81
C LEU A 33 6.69 10.21 -10.47
N ALA A 34 6.07 10.67 -9.39
CA ALA A 34 6.18 10.04 -8.07
C ALA A 34 5.62 8.61 -8.10
N LYS A 35 4.45 8.42 -8.73
CA LYS A 35 3.86 7.09 -8.91
C LYS A 35 4.76 6.17 -9.75
N TRP A 36 5.28 6.66 -10.86
CA TRP A 36 6.24 5.91 -11.68
C TRP A 36 7.47 5.49 -10.86
N ARG A 37 8.05 6.41 -10.09
CA ARG A 37 9.22 6.10 -9.26
C ARG A 37 8.91 5.07 -8.18
N SER A 38 7.75 5.18 -7.55
CA SER A 38 7.27 4.20 -6.56
C SER A 38 7.15 2.80 -7.16
N ILE A 39 6.64 2.67 -8.38
CA ILE A 39 6.56 1.39 -9.09
C ILE A 39 7.96 0.80 -9.31
N LEU A 40 8.93 1.60 -9.75
CA LEU A 40 10.31 1.12 -9.94
C LEU A 40 10.95 0.62 -8.64
N ILE A 41 10.73 1.33 -7.54
CA ILE A 41 11.21 0.92 -6.21
C ILE A 41 10.56 -0.40 -5.81
N SER A 42 9.23 -0.51 -5.94
CA SER A 42 8.51 -1.75 -5.62
C SER A 42 9.01 -2.93 -6.45
N ASN A 43 9.22 -2.75 -7.75
CA ASN A 43 9.73 -3.79 -8.62
C ASN A 43 11.14 -4.24 -8.20
N THR A 44 11.99 -3.31 -7.77
CA THR A 44 13.34 -3.64 -7.27
C THR A 44 13.27 -4.46 -5.98
N ILE A 45 12.37 -4.09 -5.06
CA ILE A 45 12.17 -4.82 -3.80
C ILE A 45 11.65 -6.24 -4.12
N ILE A 46 10.61 -6.35 -4.95
CA ILE A 46 10.01 -7.63 -5.32
C ILE A 46 11.02 -8.55 -6.01
N ALA A 47 11.87 -8.03 -6.89
CA ALA A 47 12.89 -8.81 -7.56
C ALA A 47 13.94 -9.41 -6.60
N SER A 48 14.17 -8.78 -5.43
CA SER A 48 15.18 -9.20 -4.47
C SER A 48 14.61 -9.94 -3.25
N HIS A 49 13.36 -9.66 -2.88
CA HIS A 49 12.75 -10.10 -1.63
C HIS A 49 11.34 -10.67 -1.82
N GLU A 50 10.90 -10.88 -3.07
CA GLU A 50 9.51 -11.21 -3.39
C GLU A 50 8.55 -10.16 -2.82
N THR A 51 7.35 -10.56 -2.38
CA THR A 51 6.37 -9.63 -1.81
C THR A 51 6.39 -9.58 -0.28
N HIS A 52 7.45 -10.06 0.34
CA HIS A 52 7.56 -10.07 1.80
C HIS A 52 7.80 -8.67 2.36
N VAL A 53 7.08 -8.34 3.41
CA VAL A 53 7.30 -7.10 4.19
C VAL A 53 8.61 -7.22 4.95
N LEU A 54 9.53 -6.26 4.71
CA LEU A 54 10.93 -6.39 5.15
C LEU A 54 11.13 -6.07 6.63
N GLN A 55 10.33 -5.17 7.22
CA GLN A 55 10.47 -4.73 8.60
C GLN A 55 9.16 -4.20 9.20
N GLY A 56 9.21 -3.78 10.47
CA GLY A 56 8.06 -3.20 11.18
C GLY A 56 7.06 -4.25 11.67
N PRO A 57 5.89 -3.80 12.18
CA PRO A 57 4.90 -4.69 12.79
C PRO A 57 4.42 -5.82 11.87
N MET A 58 4.45 -5.61 10.55
CA MET A 58 3.99 -6.58 9.55
C MET A 58 5.13 -7.39 8.93
N GLN A 59 6.33 -7.35 9.50
CA GLN A 59 7.50 -8.07 8.97
C GLN A 59 7.19 -9.53 8.67
N GLY A 60 7.60 -10.00 7.48
CA GLY A 60 7.39 -11.36 7.01
C GLY A 60 5.95 -11.65 6.52
N LEU A 61 5.07 -10.65 6.46
CA LEU A 61 3.80 -10.80 5.74
C LEU A 61 4.12 -10.95 4.25
N GLU A 62 3.68 -12.03 3.64
CA GLU A 62 3.67 -12.17 2.18
C GLU A 62 2.51 -11.34 1.64
N TYR A 63 2.85 -10.18 1.10
CA TYR A 63 1.88 -9.18 0.70
C TYR A 63 1.54 -9.31 -0.79
N VAL A 64 0.52 -8.59 -1.25
CA VAL A 64 0.11 -8.62 -2.66
C VAL A 64 1.10 -7.86 -3.55
N ALA A 65 1.25 -8.30 -4.80
CA ALA A 65 2.10 -7.61 -5.78
C ALA A 65 1.54 -6.25 -6.25
N ASN A 66 0.22 -6.03 -6.10
CA ASN A 66 -0.47 -4.81 -6.49
C ASN A 66 -1.34 -4.33 -5.34
N ALA A 67 -0.90 -3.31 -4.62
CA ALA A 67 -1.73 -2.69 -3.59
C ALA A 67 -2.95 -1.99 -4.22
N SER A 68 -4.13 -2.19 -3.64
CA SER A 68 -5.36 -1.53 -4.10
C SER A 68 -5.34 -0.04 -3.81
N GLU A 69 -4.70 0.36 -2.72
CA GLU A 69 -4.58 1.74 -2.26
C GLU A 69 -3.20 2.01 -1.67
N GLY A 70 -2.78 3.28 -1.73
CA GLY A 70 -1.54 3.74 -1.14
C GLY A 70 -0.28 3.32 -1.90
N CYS A 71 0.86 3.37 -1.22
CA CYS A 71 2.17 3.10 -1.80
C CYS A 71 2.64 1.68 -1.47
N LEU A 72 2.69 0.81 -2.47
CA LEU A 72 3.20 -0.56 -2.31
C LEU A 72 4.62 -0.59 -1.76
N ALA A 73 5.51 0.30 -2.23
CA ALA A 73 6.89 0.37 -1.75
C ALA A 73 6.97 0.58 -0.23
N ALA A 74 6.16 1.51 0.33
CA ALA A 74 6.15 1.78 1.75
C ALA A 74 5.65 0.57 2.58
N ARG A 75 4.68 -0.18 2.05
CA ARG A 75 4.18 -1.41 2.68
C ARG A 75 5.23 -2.52 2.65
N LEU A 76 5.86 -2.76 1.50
CA LEU A 76 6.92 -3.78 1.39
C LEU A 76 8.14 -3.44 2.25
N ILE A 77 8.55 -2.16 2.35
CA ILE A 77 9.61 -1.73 3.26
C ILE A 77 9.18 -1.89 4.72
N GLY A 78 7.88 -1.78 5.02
CA GLY A 78 7.32 -1.84 6.38
C GLY A 78 7.32 -0.50 7.11
N CYS A 79 7.27 0.61 6.36
CA CYS A 79 7.17 1.98 6.87
C CYS A 79 5.86 2.70 6.50
N TYR A 80 4.88 1.95 5.99
CA TYR A 80 3.58 2.50 5.65
C TYR A 80 2.92 3.07 6.91
N GLU A 81 2.46 4.33 6.82
CA GLU A 81 1.89 5.06 7.95
C GLU A 81 2.79 5.03 9.21
N GLN A 82 4.08 5.24 9.01
CA GLN A 82 5.11 5.11 10.04
C GLN A 82 4.74 5.71 11.42
N PRO A 83 4.07 6.87 11.54
CA PRO A 83 3.66 7.41 12.83
C PRO A 83 2.68 6.52 13.61
N LEU A 84 1.96 5.61 12.94
CA LEU A 84 1.02 4.68 13.58
C LEU A 84 1.68 3.39 14.10
N LEU A 85 2.88 3.04 13.62
CA LEU A 85 3.52 1.77 13.92
C LEU A 85 3.70 1.50 15.43
N PRO A 86 4.05 2.48 16.28
CA PRO A 86 4.14 2.26 17.72
C PRO A 86 2.78 1.87 18.36
N PHE A 87 1.69 2.45 17.88
CA PHE A 87 0.33 2.14 18.35
C PHE A 87 -0.14 0.77 17.89
N VAL A 88 0.22 0.38 16.66
CA VAL A 88 -0.04 -0.95 16.12
C VAL A 88 0.70 -2.01 16.95
N GLU A 89 1.98 -1.77 17.26
CA GLU A 89 2.79 -2.66 18.10
C GLU A 89 2.22 -2.76 19.53
N GLU A 90 1.80 -1.66 20.11
CA GLU A 90 1.11 -1.65 21.40
C GLU A 90 -0.18 -2.48 21.37
N ALA A 91 -1.00 -2.33 20.33
CA ALA A 91 -2.24 -3.09 20.15
C ALA A 91 -1.97 -4.61 20.03
N ILE A 92 -0.91 -4.99 19.31
CA ILE A 92 -0.50 -6.40 19.18
C ILE A 92 -0.10 -6.97 20.54
N HIS A 93 0.62 -6.22 21.37
CA HIS A 93 1.08 -6.68 22.68
C HIS A 93 -0.04 -6.74 23.74
N LYS A 94 -1.15 -6.03 23.55
CA LYS A 94 -2.29 -6.06 24.48
C LYS A 94 -3.14 -7.32 24.41
N ASP A 95 -2.91 -8.18 23.43
CA ASP A 95 -3.56 -9.49 23.26
C ASP A 95 -5.10 -9.43 23.35
N TYR A 96 -5.71 -8.49 22.63
CA TYR A 96 -7.16 -8.32 22.60
C TYR A 96 -7.88 -9.57 22.08
N VAL A 97 -9.03 -9.92 22.68
CA VAL A 97 -9.86 -11.04 22.21
C VAL A 97 -10.48 -10.76 20.84
N ASN A 98 -10.88 -9.51 20.61
CA ASN A 98 -11.46 -9.06 19.34
C ASN A 98 -10.81 -7.75 18.91
N VAL A 99 -10.49 -7.67 17.63
CA VAL A 99 -10.02 -6.44 16.95
C VAL A 99 -10.88 -6.20 15.72
N VAL A 100 -11.27 -4.95 15.51
CA VAL A 100 -12.08 -4.54 14.36
C VAL A 100 -11.26 -3.54 13.54
N ASN A 101 -11.03 -3.86 12.28
CA ASN A 101 -10.40 -2.97 11.30
C ASN A 101 -11.46 -2.46 10.32
N ILE A 102 -11.77 -1.16 10.38
CA ILE A 102 -12.74 -0.49 9.51
C ILE A 102 -11.99 0.26 8.42
N GLY A 103 -12.35 0.03 7.15
CA GLY A 103 -11.57 0.48 6.00
C GLY A 103 -10.31 -0.37 5.84
N CYS A 104 -10.48 -1.70 5.83
CA CYS A 104 -9.33 -2.62 5.82
C CYS A 104 -8.57 -2.65 4.49
N ALA A 105 -9.10 -2.03 3.44
CA ALA A 105 -8.55 -2.08 2.09
C ALA A 105 -8.17 -3.51 1.68
N ASP A 106 -6.97 -3.73 1.18
CA ASP A 106 -6.43 -5.05 0.81
C ASP A 106 -5.92 -5.89 2.00
N GLY A 107 -6.13 -5.45 3.23
CA GLY A 107 -5.88 -6.24 4.43
C GLY A 107 -4.50 -6.08 5.06
N TYR A 108 -3.68 -5.11 4.67
CA TYR A 108 -2.32 -4.93 5.21
C TYR A 108 -2.28 -4.96 6.74
N TYR A 109 -3.12 -4.18 7.41
CA TYR A 109 -3.21 -4.20 8.88
C TYR A 109 -4.01 -5.39 9.40
N ALA A 110 -5.17 -5.69 8.81
CA ALA A 110 -6.03 -6.75 9.30
C ALA A 110 -5.33 -8.11 9.29
N VAL A 111 -4.75 -8.50 8.17
CA VAL A 111 -4.06 -9.80 8.02
C VAL A 111 -2.71 -9.78 8.72
N GLY A 112 -1.95 -8.68 8.58
CA GLY A 112 -0.65 -8.55 9.23
C GLY A 112 -0.72 -8.63 10.75
N MET A 113 -1.71 -7.98 11.39
CA MET A 113 -1.94 -8.10 12.82
C MET A 113 -2.46 -9.48 13.21
N ALA A 114 -3.41 -10.06 12.44
CA ALA A 114 -3.95 -11.40 12.73
C ALA A 114 -2.85 -12.46 12.81
N ARG A 115 -1.83 -12.40 11.94
CA ARG A 115 -0.67 -13.31 11.99
C ARG A 115 0.10 -13.24 13.32
N ARG A 116 0.18 -12.07 13.91
CA ARG A 116 0.89 -11.84 15.19
C ARG A 116 0.01 -12.04 16.42
N MET A 117 -1.30 -12.13 16.23
CA MET A 117 -2.32 -12.23 17.29
C MET A 117 -3.17 -13.50 17.09
N PRO A 118 -2.60 -14.71 17.17
CA PRO A 118 -3.28 -15.96 16.76
C PRO A 118 -4.49 -16.33 17.63
N LYS A 119 -4.64 -15.71 18.79
CA LYS A 119 -5.80 -15.91 19.70
C LYS A 119 -6.88 -14.85 19.51
N THR A 120 -6.60 -13.80 18.73
CA THR A 120 -7.49 -12.67 18.49
C THR A 120 -8.43 -12.96 17.33
N LYS A 121 -9.72 -12.69 17.51
CA LYS A 121 -10.65 -12.67 16.40
C LYS A 121 -10.57 -11.34 15.68
N MET A 122 -10.01 -11.35 14.47
CA MET A 122 -9.91 -10.16 13.62
C MET A 122 -11.14 -10.00 12.74
N TRP A 123 -11.75 -8.81 12.76
CA TRP A 123 -12.88 -8.44 11.92
C TRP A 123 -12.43 -7.34 10.97
N ALA A 124 -12.46 -7.60 9.67
CA ALA A 124 -12.06 -6.67 8.63
C ALA A 124 -13.27 -6.23 7.81
N TYR A 125 -13.48 -4.93 7.70
CA TYR A 125 -14.60 -4.33 6.96
C TYR A 125 -14.09 -3.30 5.97
N ASP A 126 -14.66 -3.31 4.77
CA ASP A 126 -14.48 -2.27 3.76
C ASP A 126 -15.78 -2.10 2.97
N ILE A 127 -16.04 -0.90 2.47
CA ILE A 127 -17.20 -0.62 1.60
C ILE A 127 -16.92 -1.01 0.14
N ASN A 128 -15.65 -1.16 -0.24
CA ASN A 128 -15.23 -1.50 -1.59
C ASN A 128 -15.16 -3.05 -1.75
N PRO A 129 -16.02 -3.65 -2.59
CA PRO A 129 -16.00 -5.11 -2.80
C PRO A 129 -14.66 -5.64 -3.31
N ALA A 130 -13.93 -4.85 -4.14
CA ALA A 130 -12.62 -5.25 -4.65
C ALA A 130 -11.57 -5.28 -3.53
N ALA A 131 -11.63 -4.35 -2.58
CA ALA A 131 -10.79 -4.34 -1.40
C ALA A 131 -11.08 -5.54 -0.49
N GLN A 132 -12.36 -5.84 -0.25
CA GLN A 132 -12.75 -7.03 0.51
C GLN A 132 -12.22 -8.32 -0.10
N GLU A 133 -12.29 -8.44 -1.43
CA GLU A 133 -11.78 -9.62 -2.14
C GLU A 133 -10.25 -9.72 -2.03
N ALA A 134 -9.53 -8.60 -2.21
CA ALA A 134 -8.09 -8.55 -2.01
C ALA A 134 -7.68 -8.93 -0.58
N CYS A 135 -8.42 -8.46 0.42
CA CYS A 135 -8.20 -8.82 1.82
C CYS A 135 -8.43 -10.31 2.09
N ARG A 136 -9.43 -10.94 1.45
CA ARG A 136 -9.65 -12.39 1.56
C ARG A 136 -8.54 -13.21 0.91
N GLN A 137 -8.00 -12.72 -0.21
CA GLN A 137 -6.89 -13.40 -0.90
C GLN A 137 -5.57 -13.30 -0.14
N LEU A 138 -5.41 -12.22 0.64
CA LEU A 138 -4.24 -12.04 1.49
C LEU A 138 -4.30 -12.90 2.77
N ALA A 139 -5.51 -13.22 3.27
CA ALA A 139 -5.72 -13.95 4.52
C ALA A 139 -5.56 -15.47 4.37
#